data_11397ff410d1f51b5091cfa15ab6ddcd
#
_entry.id   11397ff410d1f51b5091cfa15ab6ddcd
#
_cell.length_a   1.000
_cell.length_b   1.000
_cell.length_c   1.000
_cell.angle_alpha   90.00
_cell.angle_beta   90.00
_cell.angle_gamma   90.00
#
_symmetry.space_group_name_H-M   'P 1'
#
loop_
_entity.id
_entity.type
_entity.pdbx_description
1 polymer ?
#
loop_
_entity_poly.entity_id
_entity_poly.type
_entity_poly.pdbx_seq_one_letter_code
_entity_poly.pdbx_strand_id
1 'polypeptide(L)'
;MRNILFVCTGNTCRSPMAQGICEKLAFDQRLPIMAKSAGLSATTGAPVSANAVAACRELGVDISRYRATDVRELDLSAFDAIYTMSVHHKAALIALGANPYKVSVLGTENGGIPDPYGGDIDTYRRCRDEIYNAIESSLKEL
;
A
#
# COMPACT_ATOMS: atom_id res chain seq x y z
N MET A 1 -14.18 13.22 -1.21
CA MET A 1 -12.82 12.68 -1.07
C MET A 1 -12.84 11.17 -1.31
N ARG A 2 -11.95 10.67 -2.13
CA ARG A 2 -11.85 9.24 -2.38
C ARG A 2 -10.98 8.59 -1.31
N ASN A 3 -11.48 7.51 -0.75
CA ASN A 3 -10.76 6.73 0.26
C ASN A 3 -10.16 5.48 -0.40
N ILE A 4 -8.83 5.38 -0.36
CA ILE A 4 -8.07 4.30 -0.98
C ILE A 4 -7.38 3.49 0.12
N LEU A 5 -7.46 2.17 0.02
CA LEU A 5 -6.78 1.25 0.94
C LEU A 5 -5.70 0.47 0.18
N PHE A 6 -4.50 0.40 0.75
CA PHE A 6 -3.43 -0.45 0.26
C PHE A 6 -3.22 -1.62 1.21
N VAL A 7 -3.14 -2.83 0.67
CA VAL A 7 -3.09 -4.06 1.49
C VAL A 7 -1.91 -4.95 1.07
N CYS A 8 -1.14 -5.38 2.04
CA CYS A 8 -0.11 -6.39 1.87
C CYS A 8 -0.23 -7.44 2.99
N THR A 9 0.81 -8.22 3.25
CA THR A 9 0.76 -9.27 4.28
C THR A 9 0.83 -8.66 5.68
N GLY A 10 1.96 -8.05 6.03
CA GLY A 10 2.23 -7.60 7.40
C GLY A 10 1.97 -6.13 7.67
N ASN A 11 1.70 -5.34 6.65
CA ASN A 11 1.51 -3.89 6.76
C ASN A 11 2.72 -3.18 7.40
N THR A 12 3.92 -3.66 7.10
CA THR A 12 5.16 -3.06 7.62
C THR A 12 6.13 -2.65 6.51
N CYS A 13 5.88 -3.03 5.26
CA CYS A 13 6.77 -2.72 4.13
C CYS A 13 6.01 -2.09 2.96
N ARG A 14 5.41 -2.92 2.11
CA ARG A 14 4.81 -2.48 0.83
C ARG A 14 3.64 -1.53 0.99
N SER A 15 2.64 -1.90 1.78
CA SER A 15 1.43 -1.08 1.90
C SER A 15 1.66 0.24 2.63
N PRO A 16 2.51 0.34 3.67
CA PRO A 16 2.84 1.65 4.24
C PRO A 16 3.58 2.56 3.25
N MET A 17 4.49 2.01 2.45
CA MET A 17 5.16 2.79 1.39
C MET A 17 4.15 3.30 0.37
N ALA A 18 3.21 2.44 -0.06
CA ALA A 18 2.17 2.83 -1.00
C ALA A 18 1.28 3.93 -0.43
N GLN A 19 0.88 3.82 0.82
CA GLN A 19 0.08 4.85 1.48
C GLN A 19 0.78 6.21 1.45
N GLY A 20 2.03 6.27 1.89
CA GLY A 20 2.77 7.53 1.95
C GLY A 20 3.03 8.13 0.57
N ILE A 21 3.40 7.29 -0.39
CA ILE A 21 3.63 7.73 -1.77
C ILE A 21 2.33 8.26 -2.40
N CYS A 22 1.22 7.56 -2.20
CA CYS A 22 -0.08 7.99 -2.71
C CYS A 22 -0.49 9.35 -2.14
N GLU A 23 -0.34 9.53 -0.84
CA GLU A 23 -0.67 10.81 -0.19
C GLU A 23 0.20 11.95 -0.72
N LYS A 24 1.51 11.70 -0.92
CA LYS A 24 2.39 12.71 -1.47
C LYS A 24 2.01 13.09 -2.90
N LEU A 25 1.79 12.11 -3.77
CA LEU A 25 1.41 12.36 -5.16
C LEU A 25 0.06 13.07 -5.24
N ALA A 26 -0.90 12.66 -4.42
CA ALA A 26 -2.22 13.31 -4.38
C ALA A 26 -2.10 14.76 -3.92
N PHE A 27 -1.29 15.02 -2.90
CA PHE A 27 -1.05 16.38 -2.41
C PHE A 27 -0.41 17.26 -3.50
N ASP A 28 0.65 16.75 -4.15
CA ASP A 28 1.38 17.49 -5.18
C ASP A 28 0.48 17.82 -6.38
N GLN A 29 -0.44 16.94 -6.73
CA GLN A 29 -1.36 17.10 -7.86
C GLN A 29 -2.72 17.66 -7.45
N ARG A 30 -2.90 18.02 -6.19
CA ARG A 30 -4.14 18.57 -5.63
C ARG A 30 -5.35 17.68 -5.86
N LEU A 31 -5.17 16.37 -5.70
CA LEU A 31 -6.24 15.39 -5.84
C LEU A 31 -6.89 15.11 -4.48
N PRO A 32 -8.22 14.99 -4.41
CA PRO A 32 -8.94 14.75 -3.15
C PRO A 32 -8.90 13.27 -2.78
N ILE A 33 -7.74 12.75 -2.45
CA ILE A 33 -7.53 11.34 -2.12
C ILE A 33 -7.02 11.23 -0.68
N MET A 34 -7.60 10.28 0.05
CA MET A 34 -7.17 9.87 1.37
C MET A 34 -6.72 8.43 1.29
N ALA A 35 -5.51 8.13 1.75
CA ALA A 35 -4.95 6.78 1.69
C ALA A 35 -4.79 6.19 3.08
N LYS A 36 -5.05 4.89 3.18
CA LYS A 36 -4.77 4.08 4.36
C LYS A 36 -4.11 2.78 3.94
N SER A 37 -3.56 2.05 4.89
CA SER A 37 -2.97 0.74 4.63
C SER A 37 -3.30 -0.25 5.73
N ALA A 38 -3.27 -1.54 5.37
CA ALA A 38 -3.54 -2.63 6.30
C ALA A 38 -2.87 -3.92 5.82
N GLY A 39 -2.87 -4.93 6.65
CA GLY A 39 -2.30 -6.23 6.33
C GLY A 39 -3.26 -7.37 6.61
N LEU A 40 -3.14 -8.43 5.81
CA LEU A 40 -3.94 -9.64 5.98
C LEU A 40 -3.54 -10.44 7.21
N SER A 41 -2.28 -10.34 7.62
CA SER A 41 -1.71 -11.01 8.79
C SER A 41 -0.87 -10.02 9.60
N ALA A 42 -1.37 -8.81 9.77
CA ALA A 42 -0.64 -7.77 10.49
C ALA A 42 -0.70 -8.01 11.99
N THR A 43 0.41 -7.69 12.66
CA THR A 43 0.43 -7.54 14.12
C THR A 43 0.10 -6.09 14.42
N THR A 44 -1.10 -5.81 14.90
CA THR A 44 -1.58 -4.46 15.17
C THR A 44 -0.61 -3.70 16.06
N GLY A 45 -0.25 -2.50 15.62
CA GLY A 45 0.67 -1.63 16.34
C GLY A 45 2.15 -1.83 15.99
N ALA A 46 2.50 -2.82 15.16
CA ALA A 46 3.88 -3.04 14.77
C ALA A 46 4.41 -1.84 13.96
N PRO A 47 5.68 -1.46 14.15
CA PRO A 47 6.26 -0.35 13.42
C PRO A 47 6.56 -0.71 11.96
N VAL A 48 6.66 0.31 11.12
CA VAL A 48 7.13 0.14 9.73
C VAL A 48 8.61 -0.26 9.75
N SER A 49 9.00 -1.14 8.82
CA SER A 49 10.40 -1.58 8.75
C SER A 49 11.35 -0.41 8.51
N ALA A 50 12.54 -0.47 9.11
CA ALA A 50 13.51 0.62 9.03
C ALA A 50 13.91 0.94 7.59
N ASN A 51 14.09 -0.09 6.74
CA ASN A 51 14.45 0.12 5.34
C ASN A 51 13.31 0.73 4.52
N ALA A 52 12.06 0.40 4.84
CA ALA A 52 10.92 1.04 4.18
C ALA A 52 10.86 2.54 4.53
N VAL A 53 11.07 2.87 5.81
CA VAL A 53 11.13 4.27 6.26
C VAL A 53 12.26 5.01 5.54
N ALA A 54 13.46 4.43 5.50
CA ALA A 54 14.63 5.05 4.88
C ALA A 54 14.43 5.27 3.36
N ALA A 55 13.90 4.27 2.66
CA ALA A 55 13.65 4.36 1.23
C ALA A 55 12.64 5.45 0.88
N CYS A 56 11.54 5.55 1.63
CA CYS A 56 10.55 6.61 1.41
C CYS A 56 11.07 7.99 1.78
N ARG A 57 11.90 8.08 2.80
CA ARG A 57 12.49 9.37 3.22
C ARG A 57 13.33 9.98 2.10
N GLU A 58 13.96 9.18 1.26
CA GLU A 58 14.72 9.65 0.10
C GLU A 58 13.84 10.40 -0.91
N LEU A 59 12.54 10.12 -0.92
CA LEU A 59 11.55 10.83 -1.75
C LEU A 59 10.85 11.97 -1.01
N GLY A 60 11.27 12.28 0.21
CA GLY A 60 10.61 13.27 1.03
C GLY A 60 9.31 12.79 1.66
N VAL A 61 9.12 11.48 1.76
CA VAL A 61 7.92 10.86 2.34
C VAL A 61 8.28 10.25 3.69
N ASP A 62 7.64 10.71 4.75
CA ASP A 62 7.85 10.18 6.11
C ASP A 62 6.72 9.23 6.48
N ILE A 63 7.05 7.94 6.59
CA ILE A 63 6.12 6.89 7.01
C ILE A 63 6.48 6.32 8.38
N SER A 64 7.39 6.96 9.10
CA SER A 64 7.93 6.45 10.36
C SER A 64 6.89 6.33 11.47
N ARG A 65 5.80 7.10 11.39
CA ARG A 65 4.75 7.09 12.41
C ARG A 65 3.62 6.11 12.15
N TYR A 66 3.58 5.50 10.97
CA TYR A 66 2.54 4.52 10.67
C TYR A 66 2.73 3.28 11.55
N ARG A 67 1.60 2.66 11.88
CA ARG A 67 1.59 1.41 12.65
C ARG A 67 0.72 0.40 11.92
N ALA A 68 1.12 -0.86 11.97
CA ALA A 68 0.40 -1.93 11.29
C ALA A 68 -1.03 -2.05 11.81
N THR A 69 -1.94 -2.29 10.87
CA THR A 69 -3.38 -2.50 11.13
C THR A 69 -3.79 -3.79 10.43
N ASP A 70 -4.52 -4.66 11.13
CA ASP A 70 -5.10 -5.85 10.53
C ASP A 70 -6.36 -5.45 9.73
N VAL A 71 -6.52 -5.97 8.52
CA VAL A 71 -7.68 -5.63 7.66
C VAL A 71 -9.00 -5.95 8.33
N ARG A 72 -9.04 -6.94 9.23
CA ARG A 72 -10.26 -7.32 9.95
C ARG A 72 -10.75 -6.27 10.93
N GLU A 73 -9.92 -5.30 11.26
CA GLU A 73 -10.30 -4.17 12.11
C GLU A 73 -10.96 -3.03 11.32
N LEU A 74 -10.96 -3.14 9.98
CA LEU A 74 -11.48 -2.09 9.10
C LEU A 74 -12.81 -2.49 8.49
N ASP A 75 -13.64 -1.48 8.21
CA ASP A 75 -14.82 -1.64 7.36
C ASP A 75 -14.38 -1.48 5.90
N LEU A 76 -14.23 -2.60 5.18
CA LEU A 76 -13.76 -2.58 3.79
C LEU A 76 -14.72 -1.85 2.87
N SER A 77 -16.01 -1.77 3.22
CA SER A 77 -17.00 -1.06 2.40
C SER A 77 -16.83 0.46 2.46
N ALA A 78 -16.07 0.97 3.42
CA ALA A 78 -15.82 2.40 3.55
C ALA A 78 -14.83 2.94 2.50
N PHE A 79 -14.14 2.03 1.78
CA PHE A 79 -13.15 2.44 0.78
C PHE A 79 -13.74 2.44 -0.61
N ASP A 80 -13.36 3.43 -1.41
CA ASP A 80 -13.78 3.55 -2.81
C ASP A 80 -12.99 2.62 -3.71
N ALA A 81 -11.72 2.37 -3.39
CA ALA A 81 -10.88 1.43 -4.09
C ALA A 81 -9.89 0.79 -3.11
N ILE A 82 -9.53 -0.46 -3.39
CA ILE A 82 -8.57 -1.23 -2.61
C ILE A 82 -7.51 -1.77 -3.57
N TYR A 83 -6.24 -1.48 -3.28
CA TYR A 83 -5.11 -1.99 -4.05
C TYR A 83 -4.32 -2.97 -3.22
N THR A 84 -4.13 -4.18 -3.76
CA THR A 84 -3.32 -5.22 -3.11
C THR A 84 -1.96 -5.34 -3.78
N MET A 85 -1.00 -5.88 -3.07
CA MET A 85 0.38 -6.01 -3.57
C MET A 85 0.58 -7.31 -4.36
N SER A 86 -0.39 -8.22 -4.34
CA SER A 86 -0.33 -9.46 -5.09
C SER A 86 -1.72 -10.01 -5.40
N VAL A 87 -1.78 -10.96 -6.34
CA VAL A 87 -3.01 -11.68 -6.68
C VAL A 87 -3.53 -12.46 -5.46
N HIS A 88 -2.63 -13.04 -4.66
CA HIS A 88 -3.02 -13.77 -3.45
C HIS A 88 -3.70 -12.88 -2.41
N HIS A 89 -3.21 -11.64 -2.25
CA HIS A 89 -3.84 -10.68 -1.35
C HIS A 89 -5.25 -10.33 -1.83
N LYS A 90 -5.42 -10.15 -3.13
CA LYS A 90 -6.74 -9.86 -3.70
C LYS A 90 -7.72 -11.00 -3.43
N ALA A 91 -7.31 -12.24 -3.71
CA ALA A 91 -8.16 -13.41 -3.47
C ALA A 91 -8.56 -13.52 -2.00
N ALA A 92 -7.60 -13.30 -1.08
CA ALA A 92 -7.86 -13.35 0.35
C ALA A 92 -8.85 -12.28 0.81
N LEU A 93 -8.73 -11.05 0.29
CA LEU A 93 -9.67 -9.98 0.62
C LEU A 93 -11.08 -10.26 0.14
N ILE A 94 -11.21 -10.80 -1.06
CA ILE A 94 -12.52 -11.19 -1.60
C ILE A 94 -13.14 -12.28 -0.73
N ALA A 95 -12.34 -13.24 -0.27
CA ALA A 95 -12.80 -14.28 0.65
C ALA A 95 -13.27 -13.71 1.99
N LEU A 96 -12.72 -12.56 2.42
CA LEU A 96 -13.14 -11.85 3.62
C LEU A 96 -14.36 -10.95 3.41
N GLY A 97 -14.91 -10.91 2.20
CA GLY A 97 -16.12 -10.15 1.90
C GLY A 97 -15.91 -8.83 1.19
N ALA A 98 -14.69 -8.51 0.74
CA ALA A 98 -14.46 -7.31 -0.05
C ALA A 98 -15.19 -7.38 -1.40
N ASN A 99 -15.70 -6.24 -1.85
CA ASN A 99 -16.33 -6.15 -3.16
C ASN A 99 -15.28 -6.36 -4.27
N PRO A 100 -15.39 -7.44 -5.08
CA PRO A 100 -14.38 -7.73 -6.11
C PRO A 100 -14.16 -6.60 -7.11
N TYR A 101 -15.21 -5.81 -7.37
CA TYR A 101 -15.13 -4.70 -8.33
C TYR A 101 -14.29 -3.53 -7.81
N LYS A 102 -14.06 -3.46 -6.51
CA LYS A 102 -13.25 -2.41 -5.89
C LYS A 102 -11.80 -2.82 -5.66
N VAL A 103 -11.47 -4.09 -5.81
CA VAL A 103 -10.14 -4.64 -5.49
C VAL A 103 -9.33 -4.84 -6.76
N SER A 104 -8.15 -4.23 -6.82
CA SER A 104 -7.20 -4.36 -7.93
C SER A 104 -5.81 -4.67 -7.40
N VAL A 105 -4.99 -5.34 -8.21
CA VAL A 105 -3.58 -5.59 -7.87
C VAL A 105 -2.74 -4.42 -8.38
N LEU A 106 -1.94 -3.83 -7.52
CA LEU A 106 -1.02 -2.78 -7.89
C LEU A 106 0.16 -3.40 -8.66
N GLY A 107 0.60 -2.77 -9.75
CA GLY A 107 1.73 -3.26 -10.53
C GLY A 107 1.44 -4.56 -11.27
N THR A 108 0.26 -4.68 -11.88
CA THR A 108 -0.23 -5.92 -12.52
C THR A 108 0.67 -6.48 -13.62
N GLU A 109 1.47 -5.64 -14.29
CA GLU A 109 2.37 -6.08 -15.37
C GLU A 109 3.32 -7.19 -14.93
N ASN A 110 3.70 -7.21 -13.66
CA ASN A 110 4.61 -8.20 -13.09
C ASN A 110 3.93 -9.10 -12.04
N GLY A 111 2.59 -9.16 -12.06
CA GLY A 111 1.84 -9.97 -11.10
C GLY A 111 1.73 -9.35 -9.71
N GLY A 112 2.09 -8.08 -9.57
CA GLY A 112 2.07 -7.36 -8.31
C GLY A 112 3.44 -6.81 -7.93
N ILE A 113 3.56 -6.35 -6.70
CA ILE A 113 4.80 -5.79 -6.15
C ILE A 113 5.51 -6.89 -5.34
N PRO A 114 6.72 -7.30 -5.71
CA PRO A 114 7.47 -8.32 -4.95
C PRO A 114 7.73 -7.89 -3.51
N ASP A 115 7.73 -8.86 -2.59
CA ASP A 115 7.95 -8.61 -1.17
C ASP A 115 9.43 -8.34 -0.89
N PRO A 116 9.79 -7.15 -0.37
CA PRO A 116 11.19 -6.81 -0.07
C PRO A 116 11.68 -7.37 1.27
N TYR A 117 10.80 -8.04 2.03
CA TYR A 117 11.11 -8.51 3.38
C TYR A 117 12.40 -9.31 3.43
N GLY A 118 13.28 -8.97 4.37
CA GLY A 118 14.59 -9.61 4.50
C GLY A 118 15.66 -9.09 3.55
N GLY A 119 15.30 -8.20 2.63
CA GLY A 119 16.24 -7.60 1.69
C GLY A 119 17.00 -6.42 2.27
N ASP A 120 18.00 -5.96 1.53
CA ASP A 120 18.77 -4.78 1.87
C ASP A 120 18.07 -3.49 1.44
N ILE A 121 18.70 -2.34 1.68
CA ILE A 121 18.13 -1.04 1.32
C ILE A 121 17.89 -0.93 -0.19
N ASP A 122 18.75 -1.50 -1.02
CA ASP A 122 18.56 -1.44 -2.47
C ASP A 122 17.33 -2.23 -2.92
N THR A 123 17.04 -3.36 -2.26
CA THR A 123 15.81 -4.12 -2.49
C THR A 123 14.58 -3.27 -2.16
N TYR A 124 14.61 -2.54 -1.05
CA TYR A 124 13.52 -1.63 -0.67
C TYR A 124 13.40 -0.44 -1.61
N ARG A 125 14.51 0.09 -2.10
CA ARG A 125 14.49 1.17 -3.11
C ARG A 125 13.82 0.72 -4.39
N ARG A 126 14.13 -0.49 -4.87
CA ARG A 126 13.47 -1.05 -6.07
C ARG A 126 11.99 -1.25 -5.83
N CYS A 127 11.61 -1.78 -4.68
CA CYS A 127 10.20 -1.95 -4.30
C CYS A 127 9.48 -0.60 -4.27
N ARG A 128 10.07 0.39 -3.62
CA ARG A 128 9.55 1.76 -3.56
C ARG A 128 9.31 2.34 -4.95
N ASP A 129 10.29 2.16 -5.85
CA ASP A 129 10.20 2.72 -7.20
C ASP A 129 9.12 2.02 -8.02
N GLU A 130 8.95 0.71 -7.88
CA GLU A 130 7.87 -0.02 -8.53
C GLU A 130 6.50 0.45 -8.02
N ILE A 131 6.36 0.64 -6.71
CA ILE A 131 5.14 1.17 -6.10
C ILE A 131 4.86 2.58 -6.61
N TYR A 132 5.87 3.45 -6.62
CA TYR A 132 5.74 4.82 -7.09
C TYR A 132 5.22 4.85 -8.53
N ASN A 133 5.86 4.10 -9.41
CA ASN A 133 5.48 4.06 -10.82
C ASN A 133 4.07 3.51 -11.01
N ALA A 134 3.70 2.47 -10.28
CA ALA A 134 2.37 1.88 -10.38
C ALA A 134 1.28 2.85 -9.88
N ILE A 135 1.52 3.55 -8.80
CA ILE A 135 0.57 4.55 -8.27
C ILE A 135 0.48 5.74 -9.22
N GLU A 136 1.60 6.25 -9.71
CA GLU A 136 1.60 7.38 -10.64
C GLU A 136 0.80 7.05 -11.90
N SER A 137 0.97 5.85 -12.45
CA SER A 137 0.22 5.40 -13.64
C SER A 137 -1.28 5.27 -13.35
N SER A 138 -1.65 4.89 -12.14
CA SER A 138 -3.05 4.63 -11.76
C SER A 138 -3.74 5.86 -11.18
N LEU A 139 -3.01 6.92 -10.89
CA LEU A 139 -3.50 8.03 -10.09
C LEU A 139 -4.72 8.72 -10.68
N LYS A 140 -4.81 8.76 -12.01
CA LYS A 140 -5.96 9.35 -12.71
C LYS A 140 -7.22 8.53 -12.56
N GLU A 141 -7.07 7.25 -12.20
CA GLU A 141 -8.18 6.31 -12.04
C GLU A 141 -8.58 6.13 -10.57
N LEU A 142 -7.74 6.62 -9.68
CA LEU A 142 -7.96 6.49 -8.24
C LEU A 142 -9.16 7.31 -7.72
#